data_24c80f8c47c40add15be26e034529837
#
_entry.id   24c80f8c47c40add15be26e034529837
#
_cell.length_a   1.000
_cell.length_b   1.000
_cell.length_c   1.000
_cell.angle_alpha   90.00
_cell.angle_beta   90.00
_cell.angle_gamma   90.00
#
_symmetry.space_group_name_H-M   'P 1'
#
loop_
_entity.id
_entity.type
_entity.pdbx_description
1 polymer ?
#
loop_
_entity_poly.entity_id
_entity_poly.type
_entity_poly.pdbx_seq_one_letter_code
_entity_poly.pdbx_strand_id
1 'polypeptide(L)'
;MGSISVACYRPKIGCEAALLELVRNHLPPLRSEGLVTERPSIVMRTTDGTLIEIFEWVSKEAIAGAHHNPAVLELWKRFEAVCTYETPSNLPEFQTMFSHFEPI
;
A
#
# COMPACT_ATOMS: atom_id res chain seq x y z
N MET A 1 10.65 17.34 -2.01
CA MET A 1 10.61 16.41 -3.14
C MET A 1 9.99 15.10 -2.70
N GLY A 2 9.00 14.63 -3.43
CA GLY A 2 8.26 13.43 -3.08
C GLY A 2 9.03 12.14 -3.31
N SER A 3 8.51 11.06 -2.75
CA SER A 3 9.04 9.71 -2.96
C SER A 3 7.85 8.76 -3.19
N ILE A 4 7.87 8.06 -4.30
CA ILE A 4 6.78 7.14 -4.65
C ILE A 4 7.10 5.75 -4.13
N SER A 5 6.14 5.15 -3.41
CA SER A 5 6.23 3.79 -2.90
C SER A 5 5.30 2.87 -3.65
N VAL A 6 5.74 1.65 -3.83
CA VAL A 6 4.93 0.54 -4.36
C VAL A 6 4.80 -0.49 -3.24
N ALA A 7 3.58 -0.66 -2.74
CA ALA A 7 3.32 -1.61 -1.67
C ALA A 7 2.47 -2.76 -2.21
N CYS A 8 2.84 -3.98 -1.88
CA CYS A 8 2.12 -5.18 -2.31
C CYS A 8 1.59 -5.91 -1.08
N TYR A 9 0.28 -6.12 -1.04
CA TYR A 9 -0.42 -6.72 0.09
C TYR A 9 -1.09 -8.02 -0.34
N ARG A 10 -0.67 -9.13 0.25
CA ARG A 10 -1.32 -10.43 0.01
C ARG A 10 -2.37 -10.66 1.10
N PRO A 11 -3.67 -10.74 0.77
CA PRO A 11 -4.68 -10.93 1.80
C PRO A 11 -4.55 -12.32 2.45
N LYS A 12 -4.75 -12.36 3.76
CA LYS A 12 -4.92 -13.61 4.47
C LYS A 12 -6.26 -14.22 4.07
N ILE A 13 -6.39 -15.55 4.19
CA ILE A 13 -7.61 -16.26 3.81
C ILE A 13 -8.81 -15.64 4.52
N GLY A 14 -9.83 -15.26 3.74
CA GLY A 14 -11.05 -14.66 4.27
C GLY A 14 -10.95 -13.18 4.58
N CYS A 15 -9.80 -12.54 4.35
CA CYS A 15 -9.57 -11.13 4.69
C CYS A 15 -9.55 -10.20 3.46
N GLU A 16 -9.96 -10.68 2.28
CA GLU A 16 -9.89 -9.92 1.04
C GLU A 16 -10.68 -8.60 1.13
N ALA A 17 -11.90 -8.66 1.63
CA ALA A 17 -12.76 -7.48 1.74
C ALA A 17 -12.21 -6.49 2.79
N ALA A 18 -11.73 -7.00 3.92
CA ALA A 18 -11.16 -6.17 4.98
C ALA A 18 -9.89 -5.46 4.51
N LEU A 19 -9.05 -6.16 3.76
CA LEU A 19 -7.84 -5.56 3.20
C LEU A 19 -8.19 -4.47 2.18
N LEU A 20 -9.12 -4.73 1.29
CA LEU A 20 -9.52 -3.75 0.28
C LEU A 20 -10.03 -2.47 0.95
N GLU A 21 -10.80 -2.59 2.02
CA GLU A 21 -11.31 -1.45 2.77
C GLU A 21 -10.17 -0.64 3.39
N LEU A 22 -9.16 -1.33 3.96
CA LEU A 22 -7.98 -0.64 4.52
C LEU A 22 -7.18 0.09 3.45
N VAL A 23 -6.99 -0.53 2.28
CA VAL A 23 -6.25 0.10 1.19
C VAL A 23 -6.99 1.33 0.67
N ARG A 24 -8.31 1.24 0.51
CA ARG A 24 -9.13 2.38 0.06
C ARG A 24 -9.10 3.55 1.02
N ASN A 25 -8.93 3.29 2.30
CA ASN A 25 -8.93 4.33 3.34
C ASN A 25 -7.54 4.61 3.90
N HIS A 26 -6.49 4.21 3.19
CA HIS A 26 -5.11 4.30 3.68
C HIS A 26 -4.57 5.73 3.69
N LEU A 27 -4.74 6.47 2.58
CA LEU A 27 -4.10 7.77 2.44
C LEU A 27 -4.68 8.89 3.30
N PRO A 28 -6.02 8.99 3.53
CA PRO A 28 -6.54 10.08 4.36
C PRO A 28 -5.89 10.22 5.73
N PRO A 29 -5.72 9.14 6.53
CA PRO A 29 -5.00 9.26 7.80
C PRO A 29 -3.57 9.74 7.63
N LEU A 30 -2.87 9.26 6.60
CA LEU A 30 -1.50 9.69 6.34
C LEU A 30 -1.42 11.16 5.92
N ARG A 31 -2.43 11.65 5.18
CA ARG A 31 -2.53 13.07 4.84
C ARG A 31 -2.77 13.93 6.07
N SER A 32 -3.60 13.46 6.99
CA SER A 32 -3.86 14.16 8.25
C SER A 32 -2.58 14.35 9.05
N GLU A 33 -1.63 13.41 8.94
CA GLU A 33 -0.33 13.49 9.60
C GLU A 33 0.72 14.24 8.77
N GLY A 34 0.34 14.75 7.60
CA GLY A 34 1.24 15.49 6.72
C GLY A 34 2.31 14.64 6.05
N LEU A 35 2.07 13.34 5.90
CA LEU A 35 3.08 12.38 5.44
C LEU A 35 3.02 12.11 3.95
N VAL A 36 1.85 12.18 3.32
CA VAL A 36 1.67 11.90 1.88
C VAL A 36 1.13 13.12 1.16
N THR A 37 1.38 13.18 -0.15
CA THR A 37 0.94 14.30 -0.98
C THR A 37 -0.52 14.17 -1.35
N GLU A 38 -1.05 15.18 -2.07
CA GLU A 38 -2.41 15.13 -2.61
C GLU A 38 -2.52 14.26 -3.88
N ARG A 39 -1.41 13.68 -4.35
CA ARG A 39 -1.43 12.81 -5.52
C ARG A 39 -2.33 11.61 -5.24
N PRO A 40 -3.30 11.30 -6.11
CA PRO A 40 -4.13 10.11 -5.95
C PRO A 40 -3.29 8.85 -6.02
N SER A 41 -3.64 7.84 -5.22
CA SER A 41 -3.00 6.53 -5.32
C SER A 41 -3.51 5.78 -6.54
N ILE A 42 -2.69 4.86 -7.03
CA ILE A 42 -3.12 3.84 -7.99
C ILE A 42 -3.24 2.55 -7.21
N VAL A 43 -4.41 1.93 -7.26
CA VAL A 43 -4.65 0.63 -6.62
C VAL A 43 -5.03 -0.37 -7.70
N MET A 44 -4.38 -1.52 -7.68
CA MET A 44 -4.58 -2.54 -8.69
C MET A 44 -4.45 -3.93 -8.07
N ARG A 45 -4.97 -4.93 -8.77
CA ARG A 45 -5.00 -6.32 -8.29
C ARG A 45 -4.29 -7.24 -9.25
N THR A 46 -3.50 -8.17 -8.72
CA THR A 46 -2.88 -9.24 -9.52
C THR A 46 -3.88 -10.38 -9.72
N THR A 47 -3.51 -11.32 -10.60
CA THR A 47 -4.35 -12.49 -10.88
C THR A 47 -4.61 -13.34 -9.63
N ASP A 48 -3.65 -13.40 -8.71
CA ASP A 48 -3.79 -14.19 -7.48
C ASP A 48 -4.45 -13.42 -6.32
N GLY A 49 -4.91 -12.19 -6.57
CA GLY A 49 -5.61 -11.41 -5.55
C GLY A 49 -4.75 -10.50 -4.70
N THR A 50 -3.45 -10.42 -4.98
CA THR A 50 -2.57 -9.47 -4.28
C THR A 50 -2.94 -8.04 -4.70
N LEU A 51 -3.09 -7.15 -3.73
CA LEU A 51 -3.35 -5.73 -3.99
C LEU A 51 -2.03 -4.98 -4.05
N ILE A 52 -1.92 -4.08 -5.02
CA ILE A 52 -0.76 -3.21 -5.20
C ILE A 52 -1.24 -1.78 -5.05
N GLU A 53 -0.57 -1.02 -4.19
CA GLU A 53 -0.87 0.39 -3.98
C GLU A 53 0.37 1.21 -4.30
N ILE A 54 0.20 2.20 -5.17
CA ILE A 54 1.27 3.12 -5.56
C ILE A 54 0.86 4.50 -5.08
N PHE A 55 1.69 5.11 -4.22
CA PHE A 55 1.37 6.41 -3.64
C PHE A 55 2.65 7.21 -3.34
N GLU A 56 2.48 8.51 -3.08
CA GLU A 56 3.61 9.41 -2.93
C GLU A 56 3.68 9.99 -1.52
N TRP A 57 4.82 9.75 -0.85
CA TRP A 57 5.20 10.43 0.39
C TRP A 57 5.70 11.84 0.08
N VAL A 58 5.52 12.78 1.00
CA VAL A 58 6.01 14.15 0.81
C VAL A 58 7.53 14.22 0.78
N SER A 59 8.21 13.28 1.44
CA SER A 59 9.68 13.25 1.51
C SER A 59 10.15 11.91 2.07
N LYS A 60 11.45 11.66 1.97
CA LYS A 60 12.08 10.49 2.60
C LYS A 60 12.06 10.61 4.12
N GLU A 61 12.16 11.84 4.64
CA GLU A 61 12.07 12.11 6.07
C GLU A 61 10.69 11.74 6.62
N ALA A 62 9.63 11.97 5.83
CA ALA A 62 8.28 11.57 6.20
C ALA A 62 8.18 10.04 6.34
N ILE A 63 8.82 9.28 5.46
CA ILE A 63 8.86 7.82 5.55
C ILE A 63 9.53 7.38 6.85
N ALA A 64 10.69 7.95 7.15
CA ALA A 64 11.41 7.64 8.38
C ALA A 64 10.58 8.00 9.62
N GLY A 65 9.94 9.17 9.61
CA GLY A 65 9.09 9.63 10.71
C GLY A 65 7.86 8.77 10.93
N ALA A 66 7.32 8.18 9.86
CA ALA A 66 6.14 7.31 9.95
C ALA A 66 6.39 6.10 10.88
N HIS A 67 7.61 5.58 10.90
CA HIS A 67 7.98 4.46 11.76
C HIS A 67 7.95 4.82 13.26
N HIS A 68 7.83 6.08 13.60
CA HIS A 68 7.77 6.58 14.97
C HIS A 68 6.45 7.32 15.26
N ASN A 69 5.51 7.28 14.34
CA ASN A 69 4.22 7.96 14.49
C ASN A 69 3.17 6.98 15.01
N PRO A 70 2.61 7.21 16.23
CA PRO A 70 1.66 6.27 16.83
C PRO A 70 0.42 6.01 15.97
N ALA A 71 -0.10 7.03 15.28
CA ALA A 71 -1.28 6.88 14.42
C ALA A 71 -0.98 5.97 13.23
N VAL A 72 0.22 6.10 12.65
CA VAL A 72 0.65 5.27 11.54
C VAL A 72 0.91 3.83 12.00
N LEU A 73 1.55 3.66 13.15
CA LEU A 73 1.82 2.32 13.70
C LEU A 73 0.51 1.57 13.98
N GLU A 74 -0.52 2.26 14.47
CA GLU A 74 -1.83 1.66 14.69
C GLU A 74 -2.47 1.24 13.37
N LEU A 75 -2.36 2.06 12.33
CA LEU A 75 -2.85 1.74 11.00
C LEU A 75 -2.14 0.51 10.42
N TRP A 76 -0.81 0.46 10.52
CA TRP A 76 -0.03 -0.68 10.04
C TRP A 76 -0.36 -1.98 10.77
N LYS A 77 -0.68 -1.89 12.04
CA LYS A 77 -1.15 -3.05 12.82
C LYS A 77 -2.42 -3.65 12.21
N ARG A 78 -3.34 -2.81 11.74
CA ARG A 78 -4.56 -3.27 11.08
C ARG A 78 -4.26 -3.99 9.78
N PHE A 79 -3.29 -3.49 9.01
CA PHE A 79 -2.83 -4.17 7.80
C PHE A 79 -2.24 -5.54 8.14
N GLU A 80 -1.37 -5.62 9.14
CA GLU A 80 -0.73 -6.87 9.55
C GLU A 80 -1.73 -7.93 9.98
N ALA A 81 -2.88 -7.52 10.51
CA ALA A 81 -3.93 -8.45 10.94
C ALA A 81 -4.61 -9.14 9.76
N VAL A 82 -4.65 -8.52 8.57
CA VAL A 82 -5.43 -8.99 7.42
C VAL A 82 -4.59 -9.37 6.20
N CYS A 83 -3.28 -9.07 6.20
CA CYS A 83 -2.43 -9.36 5.05
C CYS A 83 -1.00 -9.64 5.46
N THR A 84 -0.23 -10.14 4.47
CA THR A 84 1.23 -10.17 4.54
C THR A 84 1.74 -9.26 3.43
N TYR A 85 2.92 -8.67 3.66
CA TYR A 85 3.56 -7.83 2.66
C TYR A 85 4.36 -8.69 1.69
N GLU A 86 4.32 -8.34 0.41
CA GLU A 86 4.99 -9.09 -0.63
C GLU A 86 5.99 -8.19 -1.35
N THR A 87 7.11 -8.76 -1.77
CA THR A 87 8.08 -8.05 -2.60
C THR A 87 7.59 -8.07 -4.05
N PRO A 88 7.62 -6.93 -4.77
CA PRO A 88 7.16 -6.89 -6.17
C PRO A 88 7.80 -7.97 -7.05
N SER A 89 9.09 -8.24 -6.87
CA SER A 89 9.80 -9.24 -7.68
C SER A 89 9.25 -10.66 -7.51
N ASN A 90 8.49 -10.93 -6.46
CA ASN A 90 7.87 -12.24 -6.24
C ASN A 90 6.52 -12.38 -6.95
N LEU A 91 6.02 -11.31 -7.56
CA LEU A 91 4.75 -11.35 -8.29
C LEU A 91 5.00 -11.70 -9.76
N PRO A 92 4.34 -12.73 -10.31
CA PRO A 92 4.55 -13.13 -11.70
C PRO A 92 4.40 -12.00 -12.71
N GLU A 93 3.46 -11.08 -12.46
CA GLU A 93 3.23 -9.96 -13.37
C GLU A 93 4.45 -9.05 -13.52
N PHE A 94 5.29 -8.94 -12.47
CA PHE A 94 6.52 -8.13 -12.53
C PHE A 94 7.70 -8.86 -13.16
N GLN A 95 7.50 -10.09 -13.58
CA GLN A 95 8.56 -10.90 -14.22
C GLN A 95 8.45 -10.88 -15.75
N THR A 96 7.53 -10.11 -16.29
CA THR A 96 7.34 -9.92 -17.73
C THR A 96 7.75 -8.52 -18.15
N MET A 97 8.06 -8.33 -19.44
CA MET A 97 8.45 -7.02 -19.95
C MET A 97 7.33 -5.99 -19.83
N PHE A 98 6.09 -6.39 -20.08
CA PHE A 98 4.91 -5.53 -19.91
C PHE A 98 3.96 -6.23 -18.96
N SER A 99 3.64 -5.55 -17.85
CA SER A 99 2.79 -6.09 -16.81
C SER A 99 1.40 -5.47 -16.89
N HIS A 100 0.37 -6.29 -16.67
CA HIS A 100 -1.02 -5.84 -16.73
C HIS A 100 -1.74 -6.24 -15.44
N PHE A 101 -2.55 -5.31 -14.91
CA PHE A 101 -3.23 -5.48 -13.63
C PHE A 101 -4.69 -5.04 -13.74
N GLU A 102 -5.53 -5.60 -12.87
CA GLU A 102 -6.92 -5.17 -12.75
C GLU A 102 -6.96 -3.85 -11.95
N PRO A 103 -7.54 -2.77 -12.50
CA PRO A 103 -7.69 -1.53 -11.71
C PRO A 103 -8.76 -1.71 -10.64
N ILE A 104 -8.50 -1.08 -9.51
CA ILE A 104 -9.44 -1.11 -8.38
C ILE A 104 -10.00 0.30 -8.14
#